data_b9b8ea62eb04b034d6324db5be352cf3
#
_entry.id   b9b8ea62eb04b034d6324db5be352cf3
#
_cell.length_a   1.000
_cell.length_b   1.000
_cell.length_c   1.000
_cell.angle_alpha   90.00
_cell.angle_beta   90.00
_cell.angle_gamma   90.00
#
_symmetry.space_group_name_H-M   'P 1'
#
loop_
_entity.id
_entity.type
_entity.pdbx_description
1 polymer ?
#
loop_
_entity_poly.entity_id
_entity_poly.type
_entity_poly.pdbx_seq_one_letter_code
_entity_poly.pdbx_strand_id
1 'polypeptide(L)'
;TAGLIFYPGGKVENTAYAPLLHDLAEDGILCVLVKMPCNLAVLDRNAADSIPERFSEVTDWYISGHSLGGAMAASYAAKHTDELDGLVLLAAYSTADLTDSGLRVYSTYGSEDGVLNREKYEADRINLPQDTTETVIDGGCHAGFGSYGAQNGDGTPTISAEEQQQQTADALAAWMNLQ
;
A
#
# COMPACT_ATOMS: atom_id res chain seq x y z
N THR A 1 12.15 -6.74 13.71
CA THR A 1 12.07 -5.42 13.01
C THR A 1 11.21 -5.60 11.77
N ALA A 2 10.18 -4.75 11.63
CA ALA A 2 9.31 -4.78 10.48
C ALA A 2 9.92 -4.03 9.27
N GLY A 3 9.72 -4.58 8.08
CA GLY A 3 10.07 -3.97 6.81
C GLY A 3 8.86 -3.82 5.90
N LEU A 4 8.75 -2.71 5.19
CA LEU A 4 7.70 -2.41 4.23
C LEU A 4 8.30 -2.14 2.87
N ILE A 5 7.92 -2.95 1.88
CA ILE A 5 8.25 -2.74 0.47
C ILE A 5 7.08 -2.00 -0.18
N PHE A 6 7.34 -0.87 -0.83
CA PHE A 6 6.29 -0.01 -1.38
C PHE A 6 6.35 0.09 -2.91
N TYR A 7 5.24 -0.25 -3.56
CA TYR A 7 5.03 -0.12 -4.99
C TYR A 7 4.24 1.16 -5.32
N PRO A 8 4.83 2.09 -6.10
CA PRO A 8 4.18 3.34 -6.47
C PRO A 8 2.94 3.16 -7.35
N GLY A 9 2.06 4.14 -7.31
CA GLY A 9 0.94 4.26 -8.25
C GLY A 9 1.38 4.44 -9.69
N GLY A 10 0.52 4.06 -10.64
CA GLY A 10 0.82 4.14 -12.07
C GLY A 10 1.09 5.58 -12.53
N LYS A 11 2.19 5.77 -13.27
CA LYS A 11 2.66 7.07 -13.80
C LYS A 11 3.03 8.09 -12.71
N VAL A 12 3.23 7.66 -11.49
CA VAL A 12 3.69 8.50 -10.38
C VAL A 12 5.15 8.18 -10.08
N GLU A 13 5.98 9.22 -9.96
CA GLU A 13 7.36 9.03 -9.52
C GLU A 13 7.39 8.48 -8.09
N ASN A 14 8.26 7.53 -7.83
CA ASN A 14 8.36 6.89 -6.53
C ASN A 14 8.62 7.90 -5.40
N THR A 15 9.44 8.92 -5.64
CA THR A 15 9.75 9.96 -4.64
C THR A 15 8.53 10.71 -4.11
N ALA A 16 7.39 10.69 -4.81
CA ALA A 16 6.15 11.26 -4.33
C ALA A 16 5.63 10.60 -3.03
N TYR A 17 6.03 9.36 -2.76
CA TYR A 17 5.64 8.62 -1.55
C TYR A 17 6.67 8.71 -0.42
N ALA A 18 7.77 9.43 -0.64
CA ALA A 18 8.83 9.57 0.37
C ALA A 18 8.33 10.18 1.70
N PRO A 19 7.44 11.18 1.71
CA PRO A 19 6.93 11.70 2.99
C PRO A 19 6.19 10.65 3.82
N LEU A 20 5.23 9.93 3.21
CA LEU A 20 4.50 8.85 3.89
C LEU A 20 5.45 7.78 4.47
N LEU A 21 6.45 7.37 3.68
CA LEU A 21 7.38 6.33 4.12
C LEU A 21 8.40 6.85 5.13
N HIS A 22 8.70 8.15 5.11
CA HIS A 22 9.51 8.78 6.13
C HIS A 22 8.81 8.75 7.49
N ASP A 23 7.53 9.10 7.54
CA ASP A 23 6.74 9.05 8.77
C ASP A 23 6.72 7.64 9.36
N LEU A 24 6.52 6.61 8.52
CA LEU A 24 6.62 5.20 8.94
C LEU A 24 8.02 4.82 9.44
N ALA A 25 9.07 5.36 8.83
CA ALA A 25 10.44 5.09 9.23
C ALA A 25 10.77 5.72 10.60
N GLU A 26 10.16 6.86 10.96
CA GLU A 26 10.26 7.45 12.29
C GLU A 26 9.68 6.53 13.37
N ASP A 27 8.70 5.69 13.04
CA ASP A 27 8.13 4.65 13.90
C ASP A 27 8.95 3.34 13.93
N GLY A 28 10.12 3.34 13.30
CA GLY A 28 11.07 2.20 13.33
C GLY A 28 10.82 1.11 12.30
N ILE A 29 10.01 1.39 11.27
CA ILE A 29 9.76 0.47 10.15
C ILE A 29 10.79 0.73 9.04
N LEU A 30 11.50 -0.30 8.60
CA LEU A 30 12.37 -0.18 7.43
C LEU A 30 11.51 -0.05 6.16
N CYS A 31 11.56 1.09 5.49
CA CYS A 31 10.78 1.33 4.29
C CYS A 31 11.64 1.25 3.02
N VAL A 32 11.25 0.43 2.07
CA VAL A 32 11.91 0.29 0.77
C VAL A 32 10.98 0.78 -0.33
N LEU A 33 11.25 1.98 -0.83
CA LEU A 33 10.50 2.61 -1.92
C LEU A 33 11.05 2.15 -3.26
N VAL A 34 10.26 1.36 -3.99
CA VAL A 34 10.70 0.78 -5.26
C VAL A 34 10.54 1.78 -6.40
N LYS A 35 11.58 1.88 -7.24
CA LYS A 35 11.50 2.62 -8.49
C LYS A 35 11.09 1.67 -9.62
N MET A 36 9.91 1.91 -10.20
CA MET A 36 9.39 1.08 -11.28
C MET A 36 9.80 1.56 -12.67
N PRO A 37 10.05 0.65 -13.63
CA PRO A 37 10.29 1.03 -15.02
C PRO A 37 9.12 1.86 -15.58
N CYS A 38 9.43 3.00 -16.20
CA CYS A 38 8.42 3.94 -16.73
C CYS A 38 7.35 4.37 -15.70
N ASN A 39 7.64 4.29 -14.40
CA ASN A 39 6.68 4.52 -13.32
C ASN A 39 5.43 3.61 -13.42
N LEU A 40 5.59 2.37 -13.85
CA LEU A 40 4.52 1.40 -14.02
C LEU A 40 4.88 0.06 -13.34
N ALA A 41 4.28 -0.22 -12.20
CA ALA A 41 4.52 -1.45 -11.43
C ALA A 41 4.18 -2.72 -12.22
N VAL A 42 3.30 -2.65 -13.21
CA VAL A 42 2.95 -3.78 -14.07
C VAL A 42 4.14 -4.27 -14.91
N LEU A 43 5.14 -3.43 -15.16
CA LEU A 43 6.34 -3.77 -15.93
C LEU A 43 7.41 -4.51 -15.11
N ASP A 44 7.32 -4.45 -13.78
CA ASP A 44 8.22 -5.16 -12.88
C ASP A 44 7.52 -5.57 -11.58
N ARG A 45 6.61 -6.53 -11.69
CA ARG A 45 5.82 -7.01 -10.54
C ARG A 45 6.66 -7.70 -9.49
N ASN A 46 7.81 -8.24 -9.88
CA ASN A 46 8.71 -9.01 -9.04
C ASN A 46 9.87 -8.16 -8.50
N ALA A 47 9.77 -6.84 -8.57
CA ALA A 47 10.81 -5.93 -8.08
C ALA A 47 11.19 -6.15 -6.59
N ALA A 48 10.32 -6.80 -5.82
CA ALA A 48 10.56 -7.11 -4.42
C ALA A 48 11.46 -8.32 -4.17
N ASP A 49 11.65 -9.24 -5.15
CA ASP A 49 12.30 -10.55 -4.97
C ASP A 49 13.65 -10.51 -4.21
N SER A 50 14.48 -9.53 -4.50
CA SER A 50 15.83 -9.45 -3.90
C SER A 50 15.92 -8.50 -2.69
N ILE A 51 14.81 -7.93 -2.25
CA ILE A 51 14.83 -6.92 -1.20
C ILE A 51 15.05 -7.56 0.17
N PRO A 52 14.29 -8.59 0.60
CA PRO A 52 14.47 -9.19 1.91
C PRO A 52 15.88 -9.70 2.16
N GLU A 53 16.53 -10.28 1.17
CA GLU A 53 17.89 -10.81 1.30
C GLU A 53 18.96 -9.75 1.63
N ARG A 54 18.67 -8.48 1.34
CA ARG A 54 19.59 -7.37 1.59
C ARG A 54 19.53 -6.82 3.01
N PHE A 55 18.49 -7.17 3.75
CA PHE A 55 18.19 -6.62 5.08
C PHE A 55 17.92 -7.76 6.06
N SER A 56 18.98 -8.49 6.40
CA SER A 56 18.89 -9.70 7.27
C SER A 56 18.40 -9.41 8.69
N GLU A 57 18.40 -8.15 9.11
CA GLU A 57 17.90 -7.70 10.41
C GLU A 57 16.36 -7.55 10.45
N VAL A 58 15.71 -7.56 9.29
CA VAL A 58 14.25 -7.51 9.18
C VAL A 58 13.69 -8.91 9.24
N THR A 59 12.77 -9.12 10.17
CA THR A 59 12.14 -10.42 10.42
C THR A 59 10.74 -10.53 9.87
N ASP A 60 10.02 -9.41 9.81
CA ASP A 60 8.61 -9.35 9.44
C ASP A 60 8.48 -8.46 8.20
N TRP A 61 8.18 -9.08 7.05
CA TRP A 61 8.09 -8.36 5.79
C TRP A 61 6.65 -8.10 5.36
N TYR A 62 6.37 -6.86 5.03
CA TYR A 62 5.11 -6.41 4.45
C TYR A 62 5.34 -5.86 3.06
N ILE A 63 4.39 -6.07 2.16
CA ILE A 63 4.37 -5.39 0.87
C ILE A 63 3.18 -4.45 0.78
N SER A 64 3.37 -3.31 0.16
CA SER A 64 2.37 -2.26 0.04
C SER A 64 2.36 -1.65 -1.35
N GLY A 65 1.29 -0.98 -1.68
CA GLY A 65 1.25 -0.14 -2.86
C GLY A 65 -0.01 0.72 -2.92
N HIS A 66 0.11 1.77 -3.71
CA HIS A 66 -0.98 2.70 -4.00
C HIS A 66 -1.54 2.42 -5.39
N SER A 67 -2.87 2.35 -5.50
CA SER A 67 -3.57 2.22 -6.78
C SER A 67 -3.04 1.03 -7.61
N LEU A 68 -2.54 1.24 -8.83
CA LEU A 68 -1.92 0.19 -9.65
C LEU A 68 -0.78 -0.53 -8.91
N GLY A 69 0.03 0.20 -8.15
CA GLY A 69 1.08 -0.38 -7.32
C GLY A 69 0.53 -1.34 -6.26
N GLY A 70 -0.61 -1.01 -5.66
CA GLY A 70 -1.30 -1.88 -4.70
C GLY A 70 -1.84 -3.15 -5.34
N ALA A 71 -2.42 -3.07 -6.54
CA ALA A 71 -2.86 -4.24 -7.28
C ALA A 71 -1.69 -5.18 -7.65
N MET A 72 -0.53 -4.61 -8.01
CA MET A 72 0.67 -5.40 -8.29
C MET A 72 1.30 -5.97 -7.02
N ALA A 73 1.27 -5.24 -5.90
CA ALA A 73 1.69 -5.75 -4.59
C ALA A 73 0.83 -6.95 -4.15
N ALA A 74 -0.48 -6.89 -4.35
CA ALA A 74 -1.38 -8.02 -4.09
C ALA A 74 -1.07 -9.23 -4.98
N SER A 75 -0.79 -9.00 -6.27
CA SER A 75 -0.40 -10.05 -7.20
C SER A 75 0.94 -10.71 -6.82
N TYR A 76 1.88 -9.92 -6.30
CA TYR A 76 3.14 -10.42 -5.74
C TYR A 76 2.89 -11.25 -4.47
N ALA A 77 2.15 -10.67 -3.52
CA ALA A 77 1.86 -11.30 -2.23
C ALA A 77 1.21 -12.68 -2.39
N ALA A 78 0.30 -12.84 -3.36
CA ALA A 78 -0.36 -14.12 -3.64
C ALA A 78 0.60 -15.26 -4.06
N LYS A 79 1.82 -14.93 -4.47
CA LYS A 79 2.84 -15.90 -4.89
C LYS A 79 3.98 -16.06 -3.88
N HIS A 80 4.02 -15.21 -2.87
CA HIS A 80 5.09 -15.13 -1.88
C HIS A 80 4.54 -15.15 -0.43
N THR A 81 3.50 -15.94 -0.21
CA THR A 81 2.81 -16.02 1.09
C THR A 81 3.70 -16.56 2.22
N ASP A 82 4.72 -17.33 1.88
CA ASP A 82 5.67 -17.89 2.85
C ASP A 82 6.81 -16.89 3.21
N GLU A 83 6.91 -15.78 2.48
CA GLU A 83 7.97 -14.79 2.63
C GLU A 83 7.46 -13.46 3.22
N LEU A 84 6.14 -13.30 3.28
CA LEU A 84 5.49 -12.08 3.73
C LEU A 84 4.57 -12.32 4.92
N ASP A 85 4.53 -11.37 5.83
CA ASP A 85 3.60 -11.35 6.97
C ASP A 85 2.31 -10.61 6.64
N GLY A 86 2.34 -9.68 5.67
CA GLY A 86 1.15 -8.97 5.31
C GLY A 86 1.23 -8.11 4.06
N LEU A 87 0.05 -7.59 3.70
CA LEU A 87 -0.19 -6.74 2.53
C LEU A 87 -0.92 -5.47 2.94
N VAL A 88 -0.47 -4.33 2.44
CA VAL A 88 -1.14 -3.04 2.63
C VAL A 88 -1.63 -2.50 1.28
N LEU A 89 -2.93 -2.25 1.19
CA LEU A 89 -3.60 -1.72 0.00
C LEU A 89 -4.04 -0.28 0.24
N LEU A 90 -3.40 0.67 -0.44
CA LEU A 90 -3.79 2.07 -0.42
C LEU A 90 -4.58 2.39 -1.70
N ALA A 91 -5.88 2.64 -1.57
CA ALA A 91 -6.80 2.87 -2.68
C ALA A 91 -6.65 1.82 -3.81
N ALA A 92 -6.64 0.55 -3.43
CA ALA A 92 -6.42 -0.58 -4.32
C ALA A 92 -7.24 -1.80 -3.90
N TYR A 93 -7.38 -2.77 -4.77
CA TYR A 93 -8.03 -4.05 -4.51
C TYR A 93 -7.23 -5.20 -5.11
N SER A 94 -7.44 -6.40 -4.59
CA SER A 94 -6.77 -7.62 -5.08
C SER A 94 -7.68 -8.40 -6.00
N THR A 95 -7.23 -8.65 -7.23
CA THR A 95 -7.86 -9.62 -8.13
C THR A 95 -7.33 -11.04 -7.92
N ALA A 96 -6.26 -11.20 -7.14
CA ALA A 96 -5.73 -12.49 -6.74
C ALA A 96 -6.45 -12.99 -5.49
N ASP A 97 -6.70 -14.28 -5.43
CA ASP A 97 -7.27 -14.93 -4.25
C ASP A 97 -6.22 -15.04 -3.14
N LEU A 98 -6.48 -14.38 -2.01
CA LEU A 98 -5.64 -14.35 -0.82
C LEU A 98 -6.36 -14.98 0.39
N THR A 99 -7.52 -15.60 0.21
CA THR A 99 -8.38 -16.09 1.31
C THR A 99 -7.66 -17.05 2.25
N ASP A 100 -6.82 -17.93 1.70
CA ASP A 100 -6.07 -18.94 2.45
C ASP A 100 -4.55 -18.61 2.52
N SER A 101 -4.18 -17.35 2.27
CA SER A 101 -2.77 -16.94 2.21
C SER A 101 -2.06 -16.95 3.57
N GLY A 102 -2.80 -16.84 4.67
CA GLY A 102 -2.23 -16.61 6.00
C GLY A 102 -1.70 -15.19 6.24
N LEU A 103 -1.78 -14.33 5.23
CA LEU A 103 -1.34 -12.93 5.34
C LEU A 103 -2.32 -12.11 6.17
N ARG A 104 -1.80 -11.11 6.87
CA ARG A 104 -2.59 -10.01 7.41
C ARG A 104 -2.77 -8.97 6.31
N VAL A 105 -3.96 -8.41 6.17
CA VAL A 105 -4.21 -7.36 5.17
C VAL A 105 -4.72 -6.10 5.83
N TYR A 106 -4.14 -4.96 5.44
CA TYR A 106 -4.66 -3.63 5.76
C TYR A 106 -5.10 -2.94 4.47
N SER A 107 -6.33 -2.51 4.40
CA SER A 107 -6.90 -1.85 3.24
C SER A 107 -7.50 -0.51 3.63
N THR A 108 -7.12 0.56 2.95
CA THR A 108 -7.65 1.90 3.22
C THR A 108 -7.78 2.73 1.94
N TYR A 109 -8.72 3.67 1.96
CA TYR A 109 -8.93 4.67 0.91
C TYR A 109 -9.52 5.94 1.50
N GLY A 110 -9.46 7.03 0.76
CA GLY A 110 -10.07 8.30 1.17
C GLY A 110 -11.57 8.34 0.86
N SER A 111 -12.38 8.95 1.74
CA SER A 111 -13.84 9.08 1.53
C SER A 111 -14.17 9.83 0.25
N GLU A 112 -13.31 10.78 -0.15
CA GLU A 112 -13.46 11.63 -1.34
C GLU A 112 -12.71 11.05 -2.58
N ASP A 113 -12.23 9.80 -2.52
CA ASP A 113 -11.56 9.16 -3.65
C ASP A 113 -12.52 9.01 -4.84
N GLY A 114 -12.23 9.72 -5.92
CA GLY A 114 -13.00 9.67 -7.17
C GLY A 114 -12.40 8.77 -8.24
N VAL A 115 -11.23 8.18 -8.00
CA VAL A 115 -10.49 7.34 -8.97
C VAL A 115 -10.69 5.85 -8.71
N LEU A 116 -10.69 5.43 -7.43
CA LEU A 116 -10.89 4.04 -7.04
C LEU A 116 -12.24 3.52 -7.56
N ASN A 117 -12.21 2.43 -8.30
CA ASN A 117 -13.43 1.75 -8.70
C ASN A 117 -14.08 1.06 -7.49
N ARG A 118 -15.05 1.74 -6.86
CA ARG A 118 -15.71 1.27 -5.64
C ARG A 118 -16.46 -0.04 -5.83
N GLU A 119 -17.08 -0.24 -6.98
CA GLU A 119 -17.82 -1.47 -7.29
C GLU A 119 -16.86 -2.67 -7.33
N LYS A 120 -15.71 -2.53 -7.98
CA LYS A 120 -14.67 -3.56 -7.98
C LYS A 120 -14.04 -3.76 -6.61
N TYR A 121 -13.76 -2.68 -5.89
CA TYR A 121 -13.24 -2.76 -4.52
C TYR A 121 -14.16 -3.60 -3.63
N GLU A 122 -15.45 -3.33 -3.66
CA GLU A 122 -16.44 -4.10 -2.89
C GLU A 122 -16.56 -5.55 -3.36
N ALA A 123 -16.56 -5.79 -4.68
CA ALA A 123 -16.65 -7.14 -5.23
C ALA A 123 -15.41 -7.99 -4.91
N ASP A 124 -14.22 -7.39 -4.95
CA ASP A 124 -12.96 -8.11 -4.76
C ASP A 124 -12.61 -8.33 -3.27
N ARG A 125 -13.40 -7.81 -2.33
CA ARG A 125 -13.28 -8.16 -0.90
C ARG A 125 -13.31 -9.66 -0.65
N ILE A 126 -14.02 -10.40 -1.49
CA ILE A 126 -14.11 -11.87 -1.40
C ILE A 126 -12.74 -12.54 -1.55
N ASN A 127 -11.77 -11.85 -2.16
CA ASN A 127 -10.41 -12.34 -2.35
C ASN A 127 -9.51 -12.14 -1.13
N LEU A 128 -9.96 -11.39 -0.13
CA LEU A 128 -9.14 -11.05 1.04
C LEU A 128 -9.26 -12.11 2.15
N PRO A 129 -8.19 -12.33 2.92
CA PRO A 129 -8.22 -13.26 4.06
C PRO A 129 -9.10 -12.74 5.20
N GLN A 130 -9.42 -13.62 6.14
CA GLN A 130 -10.22 -13.25 7.32
C GLN A 130 -9.52 -12.19 8.19
N ASP A 131 -8.19 -12.21 8.27
CA ASP A 131 -7.39 -11.19 8.98
C ASP A 131 -7.20 -9.95 8.10
N THR A 132 -8.29 -9.29 7.79
CA THR A 132 -8.31 -8.03 7.04
C THR A 132 -8.87 -6.91 7.88
N THR A 133 -8.06 -5.85 8.01
CA THR A 133 -8.48 -4.56 8.59
C THR A 133 -8.80 -3.58 7.48
N GLU A 134 -10.01 -3.04 7.47
CA GLU A 134 -10.43 -2.01 6.52
C GLU A 134 -10.69 -0.69 7.24
N THR A 135 -10.20 0.41 6.67
CA THR A 135 -10.46 1.76 7.17
C THR A 135 -10.78 2.71 6.03
N VAL A 136 -11.41 3.82 6.36
CA VAL A 136 -11.67 4.93 5.44
C VAL A 136 -11.11 6.19 6.05
N ILE A 137 -10.31 6.93 5.28
CA ILE A 137 -9.76 8.23 5.72
C ILE A 137 -10.77 9.30 5.36
N ASP A 138 -11.43 9.84 6.37
CA ASP A 138 -12.45 10.88 6.17
C ASP A 138 -11.84 12.15 5.58
N GLY A 139 -12.42 12.64 4.50
CA GLY A 139 -11.92 13.80 3.76
C GLY A 139 -10.70 13.54 2.87
N GLY A 140 -10.14 12.33 2.88
CA GLY A 140 -9.02 11.97 2.00
C GLY A 140 -9.44 11.68 0.57
N CYS A 141 -8.52 11.81 -0.39
CA CYS A 141 -8.74 11.51 -1.80
C CYS A 141 -7.71 10.49 -2.33
N HIS A 142 -7.84 10.10 -3.60
CA HIS A 142 -6.93 9.14 -4.23
C HIS A 142 -5.48 9.62 -4.22
N ALA A 143 -5.25 10.84 -4.69
CA ALA A 143 -3.91 11.42 -4.79
C ALA A 143 -3.28 11.76 -3.42
N GLY A 144 -4.06 11.82 -2.35
CA GLY A 144 -3.58 12.22 -1.03
C GLY A 144 -2.60 11.25 -0.36
N PHE A 145 -2.46 10.02 -0.86
CA PHE A 145 -1.44 9.08 -0.39
C PHE A 145 -0.01 9.42 -0.85
N GLY A 146 0.13 10.31 -1.82
CA GLY A 146 1.42 10.78 -2.33
C GLY A 146 1.49 12.29 -2.44
N SER A 147 2.69 12.82 -2.69
CA SER A 147 2.95 14.24 -2.87
C SER A 147 3.21 14.57 -4.33
N TYR A 148 2.20 14.35 -5.20
CA TYR A 148 2.28 14.61 -6.65
C TYR A 148 1.19 15.56 -7.17
N GLY A 149 0.45 16.19 -6.26
CA GLY A 149 -0.60 17.14 -6.59
C GLY A 149 -1.94 16.48 -6.97
N ALA A 150 -2.84 17.27 -7.54
CA ALA A 150 -4.16 16.81 -7.93
C ALA A 150 -4.11 15.83 -9.11
N GLN A 151 -4.98 14.83 -9.07
CA GLN A 151 -5.14 13.84 -10.13
C GLN A 151 -6.47 14.03 -10.86
N ASN A 152 -6.45 13.93 -12.20
CA ASN A 152 -7.67 14.01 -12.99
C ASN A 152 -8.66 12.91 -12.61
N GLY A 153 -9.90 13.29 -12.41
CA GLY A 153 -10.98 12.37 -12.03
C GLY A 153 -11.09 12.10 -10.54
N ASP A 154 -10.15 12.62 -9.73
CA ASP A 154 -10.23 12.48 -8.28
C ASP A 154 -11.27 13.40 -7.66
N GLY A 155 -11.72 13.07 -6.46
CA GLY A 155 -12.59 13.90 -5.66
C GLY A 155 -11.87 15.12 -5.06
N THR A 156 -12.63 15.98 -4.41
CA THR A 156 -12.08 17.15 -3.73
C THR A 156 -11.84 16.82 -2.26
N PRO A 157 -10.58 16.72 -1.81
CA PRO A 157 -10.29 16.40 -0.43
C PRO A 157 -10.69 17.56 0.51
N THR A 158 -11.03 17.23 1.73
CA THR A 158 -11.28 18.20 2.82
C THR A 158 -10.13 18.24 3.83
N ILE A 159 -9.17 17.34 3.70
CA ILE A 159 -7.89 17.34 4.44
C ILE A 159 -6.72 17.52 3.48
N SER A 160 -5.57 17.93 3.98
CA SER A 160 -4.35 18.01 3.16
C SER A 160 -3.77 16.63 2.86
N ALA A 161 -2.92 16.55 1.82
CA ALA A 161 -2.17 15.33 1.53
C ALA A 161 -1.23 14.96 2.69
N GLU A 162 -0.61 15.93 3.33
CA GLU A 162 0.23 15.73 4.52
C GLU A 162 -0.56 15.09 5.66
N GLU A 163 -1.76 15.60 5.94
CA GLU A 163 -2.63 15.05 6.97
C GLU A 163 -3.10 13.63 6.63
N GLN A 164 -3.44 13.36 5.37
CA GLN A 164 -3.80 12.01 4.92
C GLN A 164 -2.63 11.03 5.07
N GLN A 165 -1.42 11.45 4.70
CA GLN A 165 -0.20 10.65 4.82
C GLN A 165 0.13 10.37 6.29
N GLN A 166 0.03 11.38 7.16
CA GLN A 166 0.25 11.20 8.59
C GLN A 166 -0.76 10.22 9.21
N GLN A 167 -2.05 10.39 8.94
CA GLN A 167 -3.08 9.46 9.42
C GLN A 167 -2.83 8.04 8.92
N THR A 168 -2.38 7.90 7.68
CA THR A 168 -2.04 6.60 7.09
C THR A 168 -0.85 5.97 7.80
N ALA A 169 0.22 6.74 8.02
CA ALA A 169 1.42 6.27 8.70
C ALA A 169 1.11 5.82 10.14
N ASP A 170 0.40 6.64 10.90
CA ASP A 170 0.01 6.33 12.28
C ASP A 170 -0.81 5.03 12.36
N ALA A 171 -1.77 4.86 11.47
CA ALA A 171 -2.62 3.68 11.42
C ALA A 171 -1.83 2.42 11.02
N LEU A 172 -0.92 2.52 10.06
CA LEU A 172 -0.08 1.40 9.64
C LEU A 172 0.94 1.03 10.71
N ALA A 173 1.59 1.99 11.34
CA ALA A 173 2.53 1.72 12.43
C ALA A 173 1.83 1.00 13.60
N ALA A 174 0.64 1.46 14.00
CA ALA A 174 -0.16 0.80 15.01
C ALA A 174 -0.55 -0.63 14.61
N TRP A 175 -0.98 -0.83 13.36
CA TRP A 175 -1.39 -2.14 12.85
C TRP A 175 -0.22 -3.13 12.74
N MET A 176 0.96 -2.68 12.31
CA MET A 176 2.16 -3.50 12.20
C MET A 176 2.75 -3.87 13.58
N ASN A 177 2.63 -2.98 14.57
CA ASN A 177 3.18 -3.18 15.91
C ASN A 177 2.24 -3.93 16.86
N LEU A 178 1.06 -4.34 16.42
CA LEU A 178 0.07 -5.11 17.20
C LEU A 178 0.42 -6.61 17.35
N GLN A 179 1.70 -6.97 17.33
CA GLN A 179 2.16 -8.33 17.62
C GLN A 179 2.56 -8.52 19.07
#